data_c802c3f02529111ce09bd720e362ce5b
#
_entry.id   c802c3f02529111ce09bd720e362ce5b
#
_cell.length_a   1.000
_cell.length_b   1.000
_cell.length_c   1.000
_cell.angle_alpha   90.00
_cell.angle_beta   90.00
_cell.angle_gamma   90.00
#
_symmetry.space_group_name_H-M   'P 1'
#
loop_
_entity.id
_entity.type
_entity.pdbx_description
1 polymer ?
#
loop_
_entity_poly.entity_id
_entity_poly.type
_entity_poly.pdbx_seq_one_letter_code
_entity_poly.pdbx_strand_id
1 'polypeptide(L)'
;VVDKRFAFAAEDKEQFRIHMRMMENFSGCRVLAYCVMSNHFHLLLEVTPKPKVAFTDEQLLKRLGALYSKEFVATVAKELADARQLVAQSMVADGEAYVQRIHKRFTYRMHDLSEYMKTLLQRFTRWHNKRTKRRGNLWEETFKSVVVVDGLFKQCRERFGPKRKSGARRMRGKAGAGGAECLLWSARDLRAGIE
;
A
#
# COMPACT_ATOMS: atom_id res chain seq x y z
N VAL A 1 10.79 -11.26 -7.29
CA VAL A 1 12.25 -11.28 -7.49
C VAL A 1 12.57 -10.22 -8.52
N VAL A 2 13.66 -9.50 -8.32
CA VAL A 2 14.23 -8.59 -9.32
C VAL A 2 15.04 -9.43 -10.30
N ASP A 3 15.06 -9.04 -11.56
CA ASP A 3 15.94 -9.63 -12.58
C ASP A 3 17.33 -9.90 -11.97
N LYS A 4 17.83 -11.12 -12.08
CA LYS A 4 19.06 -11.62 -11.43
C LYS A 4 20.29 -10.73 -11.64
N ARG A 5 20.26 -9.89 -12.66
CA ARG A 5 21.33 -8.92 -12.98
C ARG A 5 21.35 -7.69 -12.07
N PHE A 6 20.35 -7.50 -11.21
CA PHE A 6 20.22 -6.31 -10.38
C PHE A 6 20.14 -6.67 -8.90
N ALA A 7 21.00 -6.06 -8.11
CA ALA A 7 20.96 -6.10 -6.67
C ALA A 7 20.55 -4.73 -6.14
N PHE A 8 19.59 -4.70 -5.21
CA PHE A 8 19.21 -3.47 -4.53
C PHE A 8 20.35 -2.95 -3.66
N ALA A 9 20.79 -1.75 -3.95
CA ALA A 9 21.68 -0.97 -3.09
C ALA A 9 20.93 -0.48 -1.84
N ALA A 10 21.66 0.11 -0.91
CA ALA A 10 21.06 0.67 0.30
C ALA A 10 19.99 1.74 -0.01
N GLU A 11 20.25 2.59 -1.00
CA GLU A 11 19.32 3.61 -1.47
C GLU A 11 18.03 3.01 -2.05
N ASP A 12 18.13 1.91 -2.83
CA ASP A 12 16.96 1.22 -3.38
C ASP A 12 16.06 0.67 -2.26
N LYS A 13 16.66 0.08 -1.23
CA LYS A 13 15.94 -0.47 -0.07
C LYS A 13 15.23 0.63 0.71
N GLU A 14 15.89 1.76 0.91
CA GLU A 14 15.30 2.90 1.59
C GLU A 14 14.15 3.50 0.77
N GLN A 15 14.31 3.65 -0.54
CA GLN A 15 13.25 4.16 -1.40
C GLN A 15 12.06 3.20 -1.47
N PHE A 16 12.31 1.89 -1.47
CA PHE A 16 11.25 0.89 -1.38
C PHE A 16 10.46 1.06 -0.07
N ARG A 17 11.16 1.26 1.05
CA ARG A 17 10.56 1.53 2.36
C ARG A 17 9.70 2.80 2.33
N ILE A 18 10.18 3.87 1.70
CA ILE A 18 9.42 5.12 1.55
C ILE A 18 8.13 4.88 0.77
N HIS A 19 8.21 4.23 -0.40
CA HIS A 19 7.02 3.92 -1.20
C HIS A 19 6.03 3.03 -0.45
N MET A 20 6.53 2.06 0.31
CA MET A 20 5.71 1.18 1.14
C MET A 20 4.91 1.98 2.19
N ARG A 21 5.55 2.96 2.86
CA ARG A 21 4.88 3.84 3.83
C ARG A 21 3.89 4.80 3.17
N MET A 22 4.21 5.33 1.99
CA MET A 22 3.25 6.12 1.21
C MET A 22 2.00 5.30 0.89
N MET A 23 2.18 4.03 0.49
CA MET A 23 1.08 3.13 0.20
C MET A 23 0.26 2.77 1.44
N GLU A 24 0.90 2.58 2.60
CA GLU A 24 0.22 2.35 3.88
C GLU A 24 -0.70 3.53 4.23
N ASN A 25 -0.20 4.75 4.13
CA ASN A 25 -0.97 5.96 4.42
C ASN A 25 -2.13 6.20 3.44
N PHE A 26 -1.98 5.76 2.18
CA PHE A 26 -3.02 5.90 1.16
C PHE A 26 -4.07 4.80 1.27
N SER A 27 -3.64 3.54 1.29
CA SER A 27 -4.51 2.39 1.03
C SER A 27 -5.35 1.95 2.22
N GLY A 28 -4.94 2.28 3.44
CA GLY A 28 -5.54 1.73 4.66
C GLY A 28 -5.07 0.32 5.01
N CYS A 29 -4.19 -0.30 4.19
CA CYS A 29 -3.48 -1.51 4.58
C CYS A 29 -2.37 -1.14 5.57
N ARG A 30 -2.07 -2.03 6.53
CA ARG A 30 -1.01 -1.81 7.53
C ARG A 30 0.16 -2.74 7.29
N VAL A 31 1.37 -2.18 7.30
CA VAL A 31 2.61 -2.95 7.23
C VAL A 31 3.04 -3.36 8.62
N LEU A 32 2.90 -4.64 8.94
CA LEU A 32 3.20 -5.20 10.25
C LEU A 32 4.67 -5.60 10.40
N ALA A 33 5.25 -6.14 9.34
CA ALA A 33 6.67 -6.46 9.25
C ALA A 33 7.13 -6.45 7.79
N TYR A 34 8.42 -6.23 7.59
CA TYR A 34 9.02 -6.30 6.24
C TYR A 34 10.50 -6.65 6.32
N CYS A 35 11.00 -7.23 5.24
CA CYS A 35 12.41 -7.45 5.01
C CYS A 35 12.72 -7.16 3.53
N VAL A 36 13.61 -6.21 3.25
CA VAL A 36 14.04 -5.89 1.89
C VAL A 36 15.47 -6.39 1.70
N MET A 37 15.61 -7.40 0.89
CA MET A 37 16.90 -8.04 0.56
C MET A 37 17.47 -7.44 -0.74
N SER A 38 18.59 -7.96 -1.20
CA SER A 38 19.25 -7.42 -2.41
C SER A 38 18.48 -7.68 -3.71
N ASN A 39 17.71 -8.76 -3.79
CA ASN A 39 17.01 -9.18 -5.01
C ASN A 39 15.54 -9.54 -4.80
N HIS A 40 15.04 -9.48 -3.57
CA HIS A 40 13.64 -9.75 -3.24
C HIS A 40 13.25 -9.06 -1.94
N PHE A 41 11.98 -9.12 -1.59
CA PHE A 41 11.47 -8.60 -0.32
C PHE A 41 10.34 -9.48 0.21
N HIS A 42 10.09 -9.37 1.50
CA HIS A 42 8.98 -9.97 2.21
C HIS A 42 8.19 -8.88 2.91
N LEU A 43 6.87 -8.92 2.81
CA LEU A 43 5.97 -8.01 3.51
C LEU A 43 4.93 -8.83 4.26
N LEU A 44 4.68 -8.46 5.51
CA LEU A 44 3.53 -8.91 6.27
C LEU A 44 2.56 -7.74 6.35
N LEU A 45 1.43 -7.88 5.69
CA LEU A 45 0.41 -6.84 5.56
C LEU A 45 -0.87 -7.28 6.26
N GLU A 46 -1.47 -6.33 6.96
CA GLU A 46 -2.85 -6.43 7.41
C GLU A 46 -3.72 -5.63 6.45
N VAL A 47 -4.66 -6.31 5.80
CA VAL A 47 -5.66 -5.68 4.94
C VAL A 47 -6.93 -5.51 5.75
N THR A 48 -7.21 -4.27 6.17
CA THR A 48 -8.44 -4.00 6.92
C THR A 48 -9.65 -4.04 6.00
N PRO A 49 -10.82 -4.47 6.49
CA PRO A 49 -12.06 -4.42 5.72
C PRO A 49 -12.35 -3.01 5.21
N LYS A 50 -13.00 -2.90 4.06
CA LYS A 50 -13.48 -1.62 3.57
C LYS A 50 -14.44 -1.01 4.58
N PRO A 51 -14.30 0.28 4.92
CA PRO A 51 -15.20 0.93 5.85
C PRO A 51 -16.64 0.93 5.29
N LYS A 52 -17.61 0.67 6.16
CA LYS A 52 -19.06 0.68 5.79
C LYS A 52 -19.54 2.09 5.44
N VAL A 53 -18.92 3.11 6.04
CA VAL A 53 -19.22 4.52 5.77
C VAL A 53 -18.26 5.03 4.71
N ALA A 54 -18.78 5.73 3.72
CA ALA A 54 -17.97 6.36 2.69
C ALA A 54 -17.01 7.41 3.30
N PHE A 55 -15.85 7.56 2.70
CA PHE A 55 -14.91 8.61 3.10
C PHE A 55 -15.51 9.99 2.86
N THR A 56 -15.26 10.93 3.79
CA THR A 56 -15.51 12.36 3.53
C THR A 56 -14.51 12.88 2.49
N ASP A 57 -14.85 14.00 1.85
CA ASP A 57 -13.97 14.66 0.88
C ASP A 57 -12.60 14.97 1.52
N GLU A 58 -12.59 15.48 2.76
CA GLU A 58 -11.37 15.76 3.52
C GLU A 58 -10.52 14.51 3.78
N GLN A 59 -11.16 13.42 4.21
CA GLN A 59 -10.47 12.14 4.43
C GLN A 59 -9.86 11.59 3.14
N LEU A 60 -10.57 11.72 2.01
CA LEU A 60 -10.04 11.32 0.71
C LEU A 60 -8.83 12.16 0.33
N LEU A 61 -8.92 13.49 0.40
CA LEU A 61 -7.84 14.41 0.05
C LEU A 61 -6.60 14.19 0.92
N LYS A 62 -6.76 13.96 2.23
CA LYS A 62 -5.67 13.61 3.14
C LYS A 62 -4.93 12.34 2.69
N ARG A 63 -5.68 11.29 2.30
CA ARG A 63 -5.08 10.04 1.79
C ARG A 63 -4.40 10.24 0.43
N LEU A 64 -4.99 11.03 -0.46
CA LEU A 64 -4.36 11.37 -1.73
C LEU A 64 -3.03 12.11 -1.54
N GLY A 65 -2.94 13.00 -0.55
CA GLY A 65 -1.71 13.71 -0.20
C GLY A 65 -0.55 12.80 0.21
N ALA A 66 -0.81 11.56 0.64
CA ALA A 66 0.24 10.59 0.91
C ALA A 66 0.90 10.02 -0.37
N LEU A 67 0.21 10.10 -1.51
CA LEU A 67 0.62 9.41 -2.73
C LEU A 67 0.85 10.34 -3.92
N TYR A 68 0.19 11.48 -3.96
CA TYR A 68 0.17 12.42 -5.08
C TYR A 68 0.77 13.77 -4.72
N SER A 69 1.11 14.56 -5.74
CA SER A 69 1.62 15.92 -5.54
C SER A 69 0.53 16.87 -5.01
N LYS A 70 0.96 17.96 -4.40
CA LYS A 70 0.04 18.97 -3.85
C LYS A 70 -0.86 19.57 -4.94
N GLU A 71 -0.32 19.79 -6.13
CA GLU A 71 -1.04 20.33 -7.30
C GLU A 71 -2.14 19.38 -7.74
N PHE A 72 -1.84 18.07 -7.80
CA PHE A 72 -2.86 17.07 -8.13
C PHE A 72 -3.96 17.01 -7.09
N VAL A 73 -3.61 17.03 -5.80
CA VAL A 73 -4.60 17.03 -4.71
C VAL A 73 -5.47 18.29 -4.76
N ALA A 74 -4.89 19.46 -5.06
CA ALA A 74 -5.64 20.70 -5.23
C ALA A 74 -6.62 20.64 -6.42
N THR A 75 -6.22 20.01 -7.52
CA THR A 75 -7.11 19.79 -8.68
C THR A 75 -8.31 18.92 -8.28
N VAL A 76 -8.08 17.82 -7.55
CA VAL A 76 -9.17 16.95 -7.08
C VAL A 76 -10.05 17.67 -6.06
N ALA A 77 -9.46 18.48 -5.17
CA ALA A 77 -10.22 19.27 -4.19
C ALA A 77 -11.15 20.28 -4.89
N LYS A 78 -10.67 20.94 -5.94
CA LYS A 78 -11.51 21.83 -6.75
C LYS A 78 -12.64 21.05 -7.45
N GLU A 79 -12.31 19.92 -8.08
CA GLU A 79 -13.33 19.07 -8.73
C GLU A 79 -14.45 18.63 -7.76
N LEU A 80 -14.09 18.28 -6.51
CA LEU A 80 -15.06 17.95 -5.48
C LEU A 80 -15.88 19.15 -5.04
N ALA A 81 -15.27 20.31 -4.86
CA ALA A 81 -15.97 21.55 -4.49
C ALA A 81 -16.98 21.97 -5.57
N ASP A 82 -16.56 21.96 -6.84
CA ASP A 82 -17.42 22.24 -8.00
C ASP A 82 -18.60 21.25 -8.06
N ALA A 83 -18.32 19.94 -7.85
CA ALA A 83 -19.35 18.91 -7.79
C ALA A 83 -20.37 19.16 -6.67
N ARG A 84 -19.92 19.48 -5.45
CA ARG A 84 -20.78 19.82 -4.31
C ARG A 84 -21.63 21.06 -4.56
N GLN A 85 -21.07 22.06 -5.23
CA GLN A 85 -21.82 23.26 -5.61
C GLN A 85 -22.95 22.95 -6.59
N LEU A 86 -22.69 22.13 -7.63
CA LEU A 86 -23.70 21.69 -8.58
C LEU A 86 -24.81 20.87 -7.91
N VAL A 87 -24.47 20.03 -6.92
CA VAL A 87 -25.43 19.30 -6.09
C VAL A 87 -26.31 20.27 -5.29
N ALA A 88 -25.69 21.25 -4.63
CA ALA A 88 -26.42 22.24 -3.81
C ALA A 88 -27.39 23.11 -4.64
N GLN A 89 -27.06 23.36 -5.90
CA GLN A 89 -27.90 24.11 -6.84
C GLN A 89 -28.98 23.24 -7.52
N SER A 90 -29.07 21.97 -7.16
CA SER A 90 -29.96 20.98 -7.79
C SER A 90 -29.85 20.87 -9.33
N MET A 91 -28.64 21.21 -9.84
CA MET A 91 -28.38 21.19 -11.28
C MET A 91 -28.02 19.79 -11.80
N VAL A 92 -27.88 18.82 -10.93
CA VAL A 92 -27.56 17.42 -11.27
C VAL A 92 -28.63 16.50 -10.67
N ALA A 93 -29.31 15.77 -11.51
CA ALA A 93 -30.43 14.89 -11.10
C ALA A 93 -30.03 13.82 -10.08
N ASP A 94 -28.76 13.41 -10.05
CA ASP A 94 -28.20 12.39 -9.15
C ASP A 94 -26.87 12.87 -8.55
N GLY A 95 -26.93 14.02 -7.88
CA GLY A 95 -25.78 14.78 -7.46
C GLY A 95 -24.84 14.01 -6.52
N GLU A 96 -25.38 13.27 -5.55
CA GLU A 96 -24.57 12.47 -4.64
C GLU A 96 -23.85 11.33 -5.39
N ALA A 97 -24.51 10.69 -6.35
CA ALA A 97 -23.86 9.67 -7.20
C ALA A 97 -22.73 10.27 -8.06
N TYR A 98 -22.83 11.54 -8.43
CA TYR A 98 -21.76 12.24 -9.14
C TYR A 98 -20.53 12.41 -8.24
N VAL A 99 -20.69 12.90 -7.01
CA VAL A 99 -19.60 12.99 -6.03
C VAL A 99 -19.00 11.61 -5.72
N GLN A 100 -19.85 10.60 -5.54
CA GLN A 100 -19.42 9.23 -5.32
C GLN A 100 -18.58 8.64 -6.47
N ARG A 101 -18.83 9.03 -7.72
CA ARG A 101 -17.97 8.65 -8.87
C ARG A 101 -16.56 9.21 -8.76
N ILE A 102 -16.41 10.47 -8.30
CA ILE A 102 -15.10 11.07 -8.05
C ILE A 102 -14.38 10.28 -6.95
N HIS A 103 -15.05 9.99 -5.84
CA HIS A 103 -14.49 9.16 -4.76
C HIS A 103 -14.07 7.77 -5.24
N LYS A 104 -14.94 7.05 -5.96
CA LYS A 104 -14.68 5.68 -6.46
C LYS A 104 -13.44 5.62 -7.33
N ARG A 105 -13.11 6.67 -8.07
CA ARG A 105 -11.90 6.79 -8.90
C ARG A 105 -10.61 6.52 -8.15
N PHE A 106 -10.62 6.74 -6.83
CA PHE A 106 -9.46 6.55 -5.95
C PHE A 106 -9.66 5.44 -4.93
N THR A 107 -10.86 5.33 -4.35
CA THR A 107 -11.12 4.43 -3.22
C THR A 107 -11.19 2.96 -3.61
N TYR A 108 -11.36 2.63 -4.91
CA TYR A 108 -11.33 1.23 -5.37
C TYR A 108 -10.01 0.53 -5.05
N ARG A 109 -8.90 1.29 -4.99
CA ARG A 109 -7.56 0.80 -4.68
C ARG A 109 -7.26 0.70 -3.18
N MET A 110 -8.19 1.17 -2.35
CA MET A 110 -8.02 1.13 -0.90
C MET A 110 -8.57 -0.19 -0.36
N HIS A 111 -7.95 -0.68 0.72
CA HIS A 111 -8.32 -1.94 1.35
C HIS A 111 -8.29 -3.14 0.38
N ASP A 112 -7.32 -3.11 -0.54
CA ASP A 112 -7.12 -4.15 -1.55
C ASP A 112 -5.62 -4.46 -1.67
N LEU A 113 -5.27 -5.74 -1.45
CA LEU A 113 -3.89 -6.19 -1.50
C LEU A 113 -3.31 -6.09 -2.91
N SER A 114 -4.08 -6.50 -3.91
CA SER A 114 -3.60 -6.54 -5.29
C SER A 114 -3.29 -5.14 -5.80
N GLU A 115 -4.15 -4.18 -5.51
CA GLU A 115 -3.94 -2.79 -5.87
C GLU A 115 -2.82 -2.13 -5.04
N TYR A 116 -2.67 -2.52 -3.75
CA TYR A 116 -1.52 -2.11 -2.94
C TYR A 116 -0.21 -2.55 -3.59
N MET A 117 -0.08 -3.84 -3.87
CA MET A 117 1.14 -4.41 -4.43
C MET A 117 1.43 -3.88 -5.83
N LYS A 118 0.43 -3.83 -6.71
CA LYS A 118 0.56 -3.28 -8.06
C LYS A 118 1.07 -1.84 -8.04
N THR A 119 0.47 -0.99 -7.21
CA THR A 119 0.85 0.42 -7.13
C THR A 119 2.26 0.59 -6.53
N LEU A 120 2.58 -0.15 -5.46
CA LEU A 120 3.91 -0.15 -4.84
C LEU A 120 4.99 -0.53 -5.85
N LEU A 121 4.83 -1.67 -6.53
CA LEU A 121 5.80 -2.19 -7.47
C LEU A 121 5.97 -1.28 -8.70
N GLN A 122 4.88 -0.73 -9.23
CA GLN A 122 4.93 0.20 -10.35
C GLN A 122 5.65 1.51 -9.99
N ARG A 123 5.37 2.08 -8.82
CA ARG A 123 6.04 3.31 -8.36
C ARG A 123 7.53 3.09 -8.15
N PHE A 124 7.88 2.01 -7.49
CA PHE A 124 9.28 1.66 -7.28
C PHE A 124 10.01 1.41 -8.60
N THR A 125 9.42 0.66 -9.53
CA THR A 125 9.99 0.42 -10.86
C THR A 125 10.25 1.73 -11.61
N ARG A 126 9.29 2.66 -11.62
CA ARG A 126 9.45 3.97 -12.28
C ARG A 126 10.60 4.76 -11.67
N TRP A 127 10.67 4.82 -10.34
CA TRP A 127 11.75 5.51 -9.65
C TRP A 127 13.12 4.86 -9.96
N HIS A 128 13.24 3.54 -9.81
CA HIS A 128 14.45 2.80 -10.06
C HIS A 128 14.93 2.94 -11.52
N ASN A 129 14.03 2.78 -12.48
CA ASN A 129 14.34 2.93 -13.89
C ASN A 129 14.80 4.36 -14.25
N LYS A 130 14.17 5.39 -13.65
CA LYS A 130 14.61 6.78 -13.84
C LYS A 130 16.01 7.00 -13.30
N ARG A 131 16.30 6.51 -12.09
CA ARG A 131 17.61 6.66 -11.44
C ARG A 131 18.72 5.93 -12.20
N THR A 132 18.44 4.72 -12.65
CA THR A 132 19.44 3.85 -13.34
C THR A 132 19.44 4.00 -14.84
N LYS A 133 18.68 4.96 -15.41
CA LYS A 133 18.49 5.18 -16.88
C LYS A 133 18.05 3.90 -17.61
N ARG A 134 17.30 3.04 -16.93
CA ARG A 134 16.81 1.76 -17.41
C ARG A 134 15.37 1.89 -17.94
N ARG A 135 14.96 0.94 -18.82
CA ARG A 135 13.58 0.79 -19.30
C ARG A 135 13.09 -0.63 -19.05
N GLY A 136 11.77 -0.80 -19.05
CA GLY A 136 11.12 -2.10 -18.93
C GLY A 136 10.81 -2.54 -17.51
N ASN A 137 10.38 -3.80 -17.38
CA ASN A 137 9.97 -4.37 -16.11
C ASN A 137 11.19 -4.63 -15.20
N LEU A 138 11.03 -4.42 -13.90
CA LEU A 138 12.04 -4.72 -12.90
C LEU A 138 11.81 -6.09 -12.24
N TRP A 139 10.58 -6.58 -12.27
CA TRP A 139 10.13 -7.78 -11.55
C TRP A 139 10.01 -8.95 -12.51
N GLU A 140 10.59 -10.10 -12.16
CA GLU A 140 10.53 -11.32 -12.99
C GLU A 140 9.14 -11.95 -12.99
N GLU A 141 8.43 -11.88 -11.85
CA GLU A 141 7.14 -12.53 -11.65
C GLU A 141 6.14 -11.61 -10.97
N THR A 142 4.86 -11.95 -11.12
CA THR A 142 3.80 -11.40 -10.27
C THR A 142 4.01 -11.84 -8.83
N PHE A 143 3.54 -11.03 -7.89
CA PHE A 143 3.65 -11.35 -6.47
C PHE A 143 2.84 -12.62 -6.12
N LYS A 144 3.34 -13.38 -5.16
CA LYS A 144 2.62 -14.52 -4.55
C LYS A 144 2.21 -14.09 -3.14
N SER A 145 0.99 -14.40 -2.72
CA SER A 145 0.49 -14.10 -1.38
C SER A 145 0.00 -15.37 -0.70
N VAL A 146 0.20 -15.43 0.60
CA VAL A 146 -0.32 -16.50 1.46
C VAL A 146 -1.05 -15.86 2.63
N VAL A 147 -2.25 -16.32 2.93
CA VAL A 147 -3.00 -15.89 4.11
C VAL A 147 -2.33 -16.46 5.36
N VAL A 148 -2.04 -15.61 6.32
CA VAL A 148 -1.44 -15.99 7.60
C VAL A 148 -2.53 -16.04 8.67
N VAL A 149 -2.80 -17.23 9.17
CA VAL A 149 -3.75 -17.46 10.26
C VAL A 149 -3.07 -17.12 11.60
N ASP A 150 -3.85 -16.72 12.59
CA ASP A 150 -3.39 -16.15 13.89
C ASP A 150 -2.23 -16.88 14.57
N GLY A 151 -2.16 -18.21 14.49
CA GLY A 151 -1.07 -19.00 15.09
C GLY A 151 0.31 -18.78 14.43
N LEU A 152 0.36 -18.46 13.15
CA LEU A 152 1.60 -18.22 12.38
C LEU A 152 2.04 -16.75 12.41
N PHE A 153 1.15 -15.85 12.79
CA PHE A 153 1.41 -14.41 12.83
C PHE A 153 2.58 -14.05 13.74
N LYS A 154 2.63 -14.62 14.94
CA LYS A 154 3.70 -14.39 15.93
C LYS A 154 5.05 -14.84 15.37
N GLN A 155 5.09 -16.00 14.74
CA GLN A 155 6.29 -16.61 14.17
C GLN A 155 6.80 -15.81 12.96
N CYS A 156 5.91 -15.36 12.07
CA CYS A 156 6.27 -14.49 10.95
C CYS A 156 6.81 -13.14 11.42
N ARG A 157 6.21 -12.54 12.43
CA ARG A 157 6.66 -11.28 13.02
C ARG A 157 8.02 -11.40 13.71
N GLU A 158 8.30 -12.51 14.38
CA GLU A 158 9.59 -12.78 15.01
C GLU A 158 10.68 -13.02 13.97
N ARG A 159 10.36 -13.72 12.88
CA ARG A 159 11.32 -14.05 11.81
C ARG A 159 11.63 -12.87 10.87
N PHE A 160 10.64 -12.05 10.53
CA PHE A 160 10.75 -10.98 9.54
C PHE A 160 10.55 -9.57 10.12
N GLY A 161 10.18 -9.45 11.39
CA GLY A 161 10.06 -8.16 12.05
C GLY A 161 11.41 -7.46 12.21
N PRO A 162 11.42 -6.13 12.40
CA PRO A 162 12.65 -5.39 12.62
C PRO A 162 13.36 -5.94 13.86
N LYS A 163 14.57 -6.45 13.69
CA LYS A 163 15.42 -6.85 14.81
C LYS A 163 15.61 -5.62 15.70
N ARG A 164 15.09 -5.67 16.91
CA ARG A 164 15.19 -4.58 17.88
C ARG A 164 16.65 -4.33 18.21
N LYS A 165 17.18 -3.17 17.82
CA LYS A 165 18.30 -2.59 18.58
C LYS A 165 17.71 -2.21 19.95
N SER A 166 18.35 -2.69 21.00
CA SER A 166 17.99 -2.40 22.39
C SER A 166 17.87 -0.87 22.57
N GLY A 167 16.66 -0.35 22.82
CA GLY A 167 16.42 1.08 23.06
C GLY A 167 15.16 1.68 22.46
N ALA A 168 14.40 1.01 21.60
CA ALA A 168 13.21 1.59 20.99
C ALA A 168 11.94 1.34 21.79
N ARG A 169 11.28 2.44 22.15
CA ARG A 169 10.06 2.55 22.97
C ARG A 169 8.87 1.77 22.37
N ARG A 170 8.22 0.98 23.19
CA ARG A 170 7.09 0.11 22.88
C ARG A 170 5.84 0.93 22.57
N MET A 171 5.38 0.99 21.34
CA MET A 171 4.01 1.41 21.04
C MET A 171 3.08 0.18 21.20
N ARG A 172 2.22 0.24 22.21
CA ARG A 172 1.13 -0.73 22.43
C ARG A 172 -0.01 -0.38 21.47
N GLY A 173 -0.18 -1.14 20.39
CA GLY A 173 -1.42 -1.18 19.65
C GLY A 173 -2.30 -2.29 20.19
N LYS A 174 -3.50 -1.95 20.69
CA LYS A 174 -4.53 -2.92 21.06
C LYS A 174 -5.04 -3.61 19.79
N ALA A 175 -5.07 -4.94 19.78
CA ALA A 175 -5.78 -5.73 18.79
C ALA A 175 -7.29 -5.46 18.94
N GLY A 176 -7.90 -4.83 17.94
CA GLY A 176 -9.35 -4.69 17.83
C GLY A 176 -9.93 -5.95 17.20
N ALA A 177 -10.95 -6.53 17.82
CA ALA A 177 -11.73 -7.64 17.30
C ALA A 177 -12.54 -7.18 16.09
N GLY A 178 -12.07 -7.50 14.91
CA GLY A 178 -12.77 -7.29 13.64
C GLY A 178 -11.93 -7.91 12.53
N GLY A 179 -12.48 -8.93 11.84
CA GLY A 179 -11.82 -9.82 10.89
C GLY A 179 -10.89 -9.16 9.88
N ALA A 180 -9.68 -8.88 10.28
CA ALA A 180 -8.60 -8.40 9.42
C ALA A 180 -7.81 -9.61 8.94
N GLU A 181 -7.63 -9.74 7.63
CA GLU A 181 -6.79 -10.77 7.05
C GLU A 181 -5.33 -10.33 7.06
N CYS A 182 -4.46 -11.17 7.65
CA CYS A 182 -3.02 -10.97 7.60
C CYS A 182 -2.42 -11.78 6.45
N LEU A 183 -1.70 -11.11 5.56
CA LEU A 183 -1.12 -11.71 4.38
C LEU A 183 0.41 -11.60 4.43
N LEU A 184 1.08 -12.76 4.37
CA LEU A 184 2.52 -12.83 4.16
C LEU A 184 2.80 -12.91 2.68
N TRP A 185 3.69 -12.06 2.19
CA TRP A 185 4.09 -12.08 0.81
C TRP A 185 5.59 -12.35 0.65
N SER A 186 5.93 -13.29 -0.25
CA SER A 186 7.30 -13.60 -0.64
C SER A 186 7.41 -13.65 -2.16
N ALA A 187 8.47 -13.07 -2.69
CA ALA A 187 8.84 -13.16 -4.10
C ALA A 187 9.79 -14.33 -4.40
N ARG A 188 9.85 -15.34 -3.54
CA ARG A 188 10.63 -16.57 -3.78
C ARG A 188 9.78 -17.82 -3.56
N ASP A 189 10.03 -18.84 -4.38
CA ASP A 189 9.42 -20.16 -4.26
C ASP A 189 9.57 -20.72 -2.84
N LEU A 190 8.43 -21.04 -2.21
CA LEU A 190 8.36 -21.98 -1.10
C LEU A 190 8.48 -23.43 -1.63
N ARG A 191 9.47 -23.71 -2.46
CA ARG A 191 9.87 -25.08 -2.78
C ARG A 191 11.14 -25.43 -2.02
N ALA A 192 11.05 -25.53 -0.73
CA ALA A 192 11.99 -26.31 0.10
C ALA A 192 11.44 -26.40 1.52
N GLY A 193 10.91 -27.55 1.88
CA GLY A 193 10.80 -27.98 3.27
C GLY A 193 9.42 -27.97 3.87
N ILE A 194 8.56 -28.85 3.39
CA ILE A 194 7.69 -29.66 4.25
C ILE A 194 8.02 -31.09 3.85
N GLU A 195 9.04 -31.65 4.45
CA GLU A 195 9.18 -33.06 4.80
C GLU A 195 9.17 -33.16 6.32
#